data_9ae3d4e8e0eda2ca7d2e03cb14fe03a4
#
_entry.id   9ae3d4e8e0eda2ca7d2e03cb14fe03a4
#
_cell.length_a   1.000
_cell.length_b   1.000
_cell.length_c   1.000
_cell.angle_alpha   90.00
_cell.angle_beta   90.00
_cell.angle_gamma   90.00
#
_symmetry.space_group_name_H-M   'P 1'
#
loop_
_entity.id
_entity.type
_entity.pdbx_description
1 polymer ?
#
loop_
_entity_poly.entity_id
_entity_poly.type
_entity_poly.pdbx_seq_one_letter_code
_entity_poly.pdbx_strand_id
1 'polypeptide(L)'
;MLAIVIPYYKLIFFKETLKSLSDQTDKRFKVYIGNDASPEDPSLLLEQYRNKIDFVYHLFDNNLGGASLIQHWERCIALVEDEEWVMILGDDDVLEPNFVEEFYSSLEEVSTCQSNVIRYATKLIDGEDKILSQVYKHPKHEKATDFFCRKFSGKTRSSLSEYIFKKEVYVTYRFTYYPLAWHSDDMAVLEFSENKIIFTINESSVKIRVSEESLSGSTFNIAEKRLAASFFYMDLVRKKLSLFNKKERLFLLYQLEDSIKKSRKLDFKEWSLLSKCYIENFSPIPVLKFTRRFIISFTQ
;
A
#
# COMPACT_ATOMS: atom_id res chain seq x y z
N MET A 1 -17.06 12.82 -4.03
CA MET A 1 -16.10 13.69 -3.32
C MET A 1 -14.95 12.83 -2.82
N LEU A 2 -13.80 13.42 -2.50
CA LEU A 2 -12.60 12.73 -2.00
C LEU A 2 -12.52 12.82 -0.47
N ALA A 3 -12.38 11.68 0.21
CA ALA A 3 -12.00 11.59 1.61
C ALA A 3 -10.50 11.31 1.74
N ILE A 4 -9.81 12.10 2.54
CA ILE A 4 -8.42 11.87 2.93
C ILE A 4 -8.42 11.44 4.40
N VAL A 5 -8.09 10.18 4.64
CA VAL A 5 -8.07 9.57 5.97
C VAL A 5 -6.65 9.59 6.51
N ILE A 6 -6.45 10.13 7.69
CA ILE A 6 -5.16 10.20 8.37
C ILE A 6 -5.21 9.39 9.65
N PRO A 7 -4.62 8.20 9.69
CA PRO A 7 -4.39 7.44 10.90
C PRO A 7 -3.26 8.12 11.71
N TYR A 8 -3.63 9.03 12.60
CA TYR A 8 -2.68 9.86 13.34
C TYR A 8 -2.12 9.13 14.57
N TYR A 9 -0.82 9.23 14.75
CA TYR A 9 -0.14 8.79 15.97
C TYR A 9 1.03 9.67 16.40
N LYS A 10 1.76 10.32 15.46
CA LYS A 10 2.98 11.09 15.74
C LYS A 10 2.82 12.55 15.34
N LEU A 11 3.25 13.46 16.21
CA LEU A 11 3.16 14.90 15.99
C LEU A 11 4.31 15.45 15.15
N ILE A 12 5.46 14.77 15.15
CA ILE A 12 6.75 15.29 14.66
C ILE A 12 6.71 15.84 13.22
N PHE A 13 5.94 15.22 12.31
CA PHE A 13 5.82 15.65 10.90
C PHE A 13 4.39 16.06 10.52
N PHE A 14 3.46 16.00 11.47
CA PHE A 14 2.05 16.21 11.19
C PHE A 14 1.72 17.64 10.74
N LYS A 15 2.52 18.61 11.18
CA LYS A 15 2.39 20.00 10.75
C LYS A 15 2.61 20.16 9.24
N GLU A 16 3.60 19.49 8.67
CA GLU A 16 3.92 19.51 7.25
C GLU A 16 2.81 18.82 6.43
N THR A 17 2.26 17.72 6.94
CA THR A 17 1.09 17.04 6.36
C THR A 17 -0.12 17.97 6.32
N LEU A 18 -0.50 18.58 7.44
CA LEU A 18 -1.62 19.53 7.51
C LEU A 18 -1.39 20.76 6.63
N LYS A 19 -0.14 21.26 6.60
CA LYS A 19 0.22 22.38 5.72
C LYS A 19 -0.03 22.02 4.25
N SER A 20 0.38 20.84 3.82
CA SER A 20 0.19 20.38 2.43
C SER A 20 -1.29 20.27 2.04
N LEU A 21 -2.15 19.90 2.97
CA LEU A 21 -3.60 19.87 2.79
C LEU A 21 -4.19 21.30 2.75
N SER A 22 -3.69 22.19 3.60
CA SER A 22 -4.12 23.58 3.60
C SER A 22 -3.70 24.35 2.33
N ASP A 23 -2.64 23.92 1.68
CA ASP A 23 -2.07 24.54 0.48
C ASP A 23 -2.67 24.00 -0.83
N GLN A 24 -3.61 23.04 -0.78
CA GLN A 24 -4.24 22.50 -1.97
C GLN A 24 -4.96 23.61 -2.78
N THR A 25 -4.77 23.61 -4.09
CA THR A 25 -5.43 24.56 -5.01
C THR A 25 -6.92 24.29 -5.15
N ASP A 26 -7.34 23.02 -5.07
CA ASP A 26 -8.73 22.59 -5.06
C ASP A 26 -9.10 22.11 -3.65
N LYS A 27 -10.21 22.62 -3.10
CA LYS A 27 -10.68 22.31 -1.75
C LYS A 27 -11.82 21.29 -1.69
N ARG A 28 -12.13 20.60 -2.77
CA ARG A 28 -13.21 19.61 -2.83
C ARG A 28 -12.80 18.28 -2.20
N PHE A 29 -12.34 18.31 -0.95
CA PHE A 29 -12.01 17.11 -0.16
C PHE A 29 -12.38 17.33 1.30
N LYS A 30 -12.55 16.24 2.03
CA LYS A 30 -12.76 16.24 3.49
C LYS A 30 -11.73 15.35 4.15
N VAL A 31 -11.18 15.79 5.26
CA VAL A 31 -10.13 15.08 5.99
C VAL A 31 -10.73 14.39 7.20
N TYR A 32 -10.38 13.14 7.43
CA TYR A 32 -10.78 12.35 8.59
C TYR A 32 -9.54 11.93 9.37
N ILE A 33 -9.34 12.54 10.53
CA ILE A 33 -8.18 12.33 11.39
C ILE A 33 -8.58 11.41 12.53
N GLY A 34 -8.08 10.18 12.52
CA GLY A 34 -8.30 9.20 13.59
C GLY A 34 -7.08 9.11 14.49
N ASN A 35 -7.16 9.68 15.68
CA ASN A 35 -6.09 9.63 16.67
C ASN A 35 -6.11 8.29 17.42
N ASP A 36 -5.03 7.52 17.30
CA ASP A 36 -4.84 6.18 17.86
C ASP A 36 -4.47 6.18 19.36
N ALA A 37 -5.12 7.02 20.15
CA ALA A 37 -4.74 7.27 21.54
C ALA A 37 -3.25 7.66 21.68
N SER A 38 -2.80 8.54 20.77
CA SER A 38 -1.42 9.03 20.80
C SER A 38 -1.12 9.76 22.13
N PRO A 39 0.07 9.58 22.69
CA PRO A 39 0.53 10.39 23.82
C PRO A 39 0.79 11.86 23.42
N GLU A 40 0.84 12.17 22.13
CA GLU A 40 1.08 13.51 21.59
C GLU A 40 -0.24 14.12 21.11
N ASP A 41 -0.77 15.08 21.86
CA ASP A 41 -2.04 15.76 21.56
C ASP A 41 -1.89 16.75 20.40
N PRO A 42 -2.58 16.54 19.25
CA PRO A 42 -2.50 17.44 18.10
C PRO A 42 -3.44 18.64 18.19
N SER A 43 -4.22 18.81 19.26
CA SER A 43 -5.35 19.75 19.33
C SER A 43 -4.94 21.20 19.05
N LEU A 44 -3.84 21.67 19.64
CA LEU A 44 -3.34 23.03 19.41
C LEU A 44 -2.87 23.26 17.96
N LEU A 45 -2.34 22.21 17.32
CA LEU A 45 -1.95 22.26 15.91
C LEU A 45 -3.20 22.27 15.04
N LEU A 46 -4.18 21.40 15.27
CA LEU A 46 -5.42 21.31 14.51
C LEU A 46 -6.21 22.63 14.54
N GLU A 47 -6.22 23.34 15.67
CA GLU A 47 -6.91 24.63 15.77
C GLU A 47 -6.36 25.67 14.80
N GLN A 48 -5.07 25.64 14.45
CA GLN A 48 -4.46 26.55 13.47
C GLN A 48 -4.94 26.30 12.03
N TYR A 49 -5.53 25.12 11.78
CA TYR A 49 -6.02 24.70 10.47
C TYR A 49 -7.56 24.64 10.37
N ARG A 50 -8.30 24.88 11.45
CA ARG A 50 -9.77 24.79 11.51
C ARG A 50 -10.50 25.56 10.41
N ASN A 51 -9.98 26.71 10.01
CA ASN A 51 -10.58 27.55 8.96
C ASN A 51 -9.90 27.36 7.59
N LYS A 52 -8.97 26.43 7.44
CA LYS A 52 -8.20 26.21 6.21
C LYS A 52 -8.49 24.86 5.56
N ILE A 53 -8.90 23.89 6.37
CA ILE A 53 -9.17 22.51 5.95
C ILE A 53 -10.52 22.10 6.58
N ASP A 54 -11.40 21.50 5.78
CA ASP A 54 -12.58 20.79 6.31
C ASP A 54 -12.15 19.44 6.84
N PHE A 55 -12.22 19.27 8.18
CA PHE A 55 -11.82 18.02 8.80
C PHE A 55 -12.70 17.59 9.96
N VAL A 56 -12.80 16.28 10.15
CA VAL A 56 -13.33 15.60 11.33
C VAL A 56 -12.15 15.03 12.11
N TYR A 57 -12.06 15.32 13.39
CA TYR A 57 -11.09 14.73 14.31
C TYR A 57 -11.78 13.81 15.30
N HIS A 58 -11.27 12.59 15.44
CA HIS A 58 -11.76 11.60 16.37
C HIS A 58 -10.60 11.02 17.19
N LEU A 59 -10.68 11.13 18.51
CA LEU A 59 -9.76 10.48 19.45
C LEU A 59 -10.34 9.11 19.84
N PHE A 60 -9.64 8.05 19.53
CA PHE A 60 -10.01 6.70 19.95
C PHE A 60 -9.51 6.40 21.37
N ASP A 61 -10.24 5.54 22.10
CA ASP A 61 -9.94 5.23 23.50
C ASP A 61 -8.66 4.42 23.72
N ASN A 62 -8.14 3.77 22.68
CA ASN A 62 -7.00 2.87 22.78
C ASN A 62 -6.08 2.92 21.54
N ASN A 63 -4.79 2.63 21.75
CA ASN A 63 -3.83 2.43 20.66
C ASN A 63 -4.04 1.05 20.03
N LEU A 64 -4.79 1.02 18.93
CA LEU A 64 -5.06 -0.20 18.18
C LEU A 64 -3.98 -0.47 17.13
N GLY A 65 -3.38 0.57 16.54
CA GLY A 65 -2.32 0.47 15.55
C GLY A 65 -1.04 -0.19 16.10
N GLY A 66 -0.79 -0.05 17.40
CA GLY A 66 0.29 -0.76 18.08
C GLY A 66 0.12 -2.29 18.07
N ALA A 67 -1.12 -2.78 18.03
CA ALA A 67 -1.46 -4.19 17.91
C ALA A 67 -1.75 -4.60 16.46
N SER A 68 -2.48 -3.76 15.72
CA SER A 68 -2.87 -3.99 14.34
C SER A 68 -3.09 -2.67 13.59
N LEU A 69 -2.12 -2.29 12.80
CA LEU A 69 -2.20 -1.07 12.00
C LEU A 69 -3.37 -1.09 11.01
N ILE A 70 -3.72 -2.26 10.46
CA ILE A 70 -4.86 -2.43 9.56
C ILE A 70 -6.18 -2.12 10.28
N GLN A 71 -6.37 -2.64 11.50
CA GLN A 71 -7.59 -2.34 12.26
C GLN A 71 -7.69 -0.85 12.57
N HIS A 72 -6.57 -0.16 12.80
CA HIS A 72 -6.56 1.28 12.95
C HIS A 72 -6.95 1.99 11.64
N TRP A 73 -6.42 1.59 10.49
CA TRP A 73 -6.85 2.12 9.19
C TRP A 73 -8.36 1.92 8.97
N GLU A 74 -8.87 0.72 9.23
CA GLU A 74 -10.27 0.38 9.03
C GLU A 74 -11.21 1.22 9.91
N ARG A 75 -10.87 1.45 11.20
CA ARG A 75 -11.69 2.32 12.07
C ARG A 75 -11.60 3.79 11.66
N CYS A 76 -10.48 4.24 11.10
CA CYS A 76 -10.38 5.59 10.55
C CYS A 76 -11.22 5.73 9.27
N ILE A 77 -11.21 4.74 8.37
CA ILE A 77 -12.07 4.74 7.18
C ILE A 77 -13.55 4.67 7.56
N ALA A 78 -13.90 4.03 8.68
CA ALA A 78 -15.28 3.98 9.17
C ALA A 78 -15.84 5.34 9.58
N LEU A 79 -15.00 6.37 9.75
CA LEU A 79 -15.43 7.75 9.96
C LEU A 79 -15.91 8.44 8.67
N VAL A 80 -15.54 7.90 7.49
CA VAL A 80 -15.87 8.48 6.18
C VAL A 80 -17.37 8.37 5.92
N GLU A 81 -18.00 9.51 5.62
CA GLU A 81 -19.45 9.62 5.41
C GLU A 81 -19.85 9.26 3.96
N ASP A 82 -20.13 10.25 3.13
CA ASP A 82 -20.72 10.05 1.78
C ASP A 82 -19.69 10.12 0.63
N GLU A 83 -18.40 10.23 0.95
CA GLU A 83 -17.36 10.31 -0.07
C GLU A 83 -17.22 8.97 -0.83
N GLU A 84 -17.16 9.08 -2.16
CA GLU A 84 -17.02 7.93 -3.06
C GLU A 84 -15.58 7.40 -3.11
N TRP A 85 -14.61 8.32 -2.99
CA TRP A 85 -13.20 8.02 -3.13
C TRP A 85 -12.47 8.23 -1.81
N VAL A 86 -11.57 7.32 -1.48
CA VAL A 86 -10.83 7.30 -0.22
C VAL A 86 -9.33 7.20 -0.48
N MET A 87 -8.57 8.00 0.25
CA MET A 87 -7.13 7.93 0.35
C MET A 87 -6.75 7.71 1.82
N ILE A 88 -5.75 6.88 2.09
CA ILE A 88 -5.08 6.85 3.39
C ILE A 88 -3.76 7.60 3.24
N LEU A 89 -3.62 8.71 3.97
CA LEU A 89 -2.42 9.52 4.00
C LEU A 89 -1.69 9.31 5.33
N GLY A 90 -0.40 8.99 5.27
CA GLY A 90 0.45 8.95 6.47
C GLY A 90 0.48 10.31 7.18
N ASP A 91 0.59 10.30 8.51
CA ASP A 91 0.71 11.52 9.31
C ASP A 91 2.08 12.21 9.17
N ASP A 92 2.94 11.66 8.30
CA ASP A 92 4.28 12.14 7.95
C ASP A 92 4.48 12.41 6.44
N ASP A 93 3.50 12.08 5.59
CA ASP A 93 3.57 12.27 4.15
C ASP A 93 3.01 13.63 3.71
N VAL A 94 3.45 14.12 2.54
CA VAL A 94 3.17 15.48 2.06
C VAL A 94 2.66 15.44 0.63
N LEU A 95 1.51 16.10 0.36
CA LEU A 95 0.93 16.23 -0.96
C LEU A 95 1.49 17.46 -1.70
N GLU A 96 1.65 17.37 -3.02
CA GLU A 96 1.89 18.57 -3.85
C GLU A 96 0.64 19.44 -3.91
N PRO A 97 0.75 20.78 -4.10
CA PRO A 97 -0.39 21.69 -4.02
C PRO A 97 -1.51 21.42 -5.03
N ASN A 98 -1.21 20.84 -6.19
CA ASN A 98 -2.19 20.52 -7.24
C ASN A 98 -2.75 19.09 -7.13
N PHE A 99 -2.51 18.38 -6.03
CA PHE A 99 -2.90 16.97 -5.90
C PHE A 99 -4.41 16.76 -6.07
N VAL A 100 -5.23 17.55 -5.39
CA VAL A 100 -6.69 17.44 -5.46
C VAL A 100 -7.23 17.94 -6.81
N GLU A 101 -6.65 18.99 -7.36
CA GLU A 101 -7.00 19.51 -8.68
C GLU A 101 -6.80 18.45 -9.78
N GLU A 102 -5.66 17.77 -9.78
CA GLU A 102 -5.34 16.70 -10.72
C GLU A 102 -6.24 15.47 -10.55
N PHE A 103 -6.67 15.17 -9.32
CA PHE A 103 -7.67 14.14 -9.07
C PHE A 103 -8.97 14.45 -9.81
N TYR A 104 -9.53 15.64 -9.61
CA TYR A 104 -10.80 16.01 -10.23
C TYR A 104 -10.69 16.17 -11.76
N SER A 105 -9.59 16.69 -12.26
CA SER A 105 -9.31 16.79 -13.69
C SER A 105 -9.24 15.45 -14.40
N SER A 106 -8.87 14.39 -13.67
CA SER A 106 -8.71 13.03 -14.21
C SER A 106 -9.98 12.18 -14.16
N LEU A 107 -11.03 12.57 -13.42
CA LEU A 107 -12.18 11.70 -13.13
C LEU A 107 -12.95 11.24 -14.38
N GLU A 108 -13.04 12.06 -15.43
CA GLU A 108 -13.71 11.67 -16.69
C GLU A 108 -12.96 10.50 -17.35
N GLU A 109 -11.63 10.59 -17.42
CA GLU A 109 -10.81 9.52 -18.01
C GLU A 109 -10.80 8.26 -17.12
N VAL A 110 -10.73 8.44 -15.78
CA VAL A 110 -10.86 7.35 -14.80
C VAL A 110 -12.18 6.59 -14.99
N SER A 111 -13.28 7.31 -15.19
CA SER A 111 -14.60 6.71 -15.46
C SER A 111 -14.62 5.96 -16.79
N THR A 112 -14.05 6.53 -17.84
CA THR A 112 -13.94 5.91 -19.16
C THR A 112 -13.14 4.60 -19.10
N CYS A 113 -12.06 4.56 -18.33
CA CYS A 113 -11.24 3.36 -18.11
C CYS A 113 -11.86 2.38 -17.11
N GLN A 114 -12.97 2.75 -16.45
CA GLN A 114 -13.60 1.99 -15.37
C GLN A 114 -12.61 1.62 -14.24
N SER A 115 -11.65 2.51 -13.96
CA SER A 115 -10.66 2.28 -12.92
C SER A 115 -11.27 2.48 -11.52
N ASN A 116 -10.99 1.55 -10.62
CA ASN A 116 -11.36 1.65 -9.21
C ASN A 116 -10.22 2.17 -8.33
N VAL A 117 -9.01 2.25 -8.90
CA VAL A 117 -7.79 2.67 -8.19
C VAL A 117 -7.04 3.71 -9.01
N ILE A 118 -6.80 4.85 -8.40
CA ILE A 118 -5.95 5.92 -8.92
C ILE A 118 -4.63 5.89 -8.14
N ARG A 119 -3.53 6.09 -8.84
CA ARG A 119 -2.19 6.14 -8.25
C ARG A 119 -1.51 7.44 -8.64
N TYR A 120 -0.76 8.02 -7.71
CA TYR A 120 0.08 9.18 -8.01
C TYR A 120 1.55 8.81 -8.18
N ALA A 121 2.29 9.67 -8.89
CA ALA A 121 3.74 9.65 -8.83
C ALA A 121 4.21 9.93 -7.41
N THR A 122 5.39 9.42 -7.03
CA THR A 122 5.95 9.64 -5.70
C THR A 122 7.39 10.08 -5.75
N LYS A 123 7.85 10.76 -4.71
CA LYS A 123 9.27 10.99 -4.42
C LYS A 123 9.54 10.78 -2.93
N LEU A 124 10.76 10.40 -2.60
CA LEU A 124 11.17 10.21 -1.21
C LEU A 124 11.73 11.50 -0.65
N ILE A 125 11.40 11.79 0.61
CA ILE A 125 11.98 12.86 1.41
C ILE A 125 12.50 12.31 2.74
N ASP A 126 13.46 12.98 3.37
CA ASP A 126 13.93 12.68 4.72
C ASP A 126 13.16 13.46 5.80
N GLY A 127 13.64 13.40 7.05
CA GLY A 127 13.06 14.12 8.19
C GLY A 127 13.18 15.65 8.10
N GLU A 128 14.00 16.19 7.19
CA GLU A 128 14.21 17.63 6.96
C GLU A 128 13.58 18.09 5.63
N ASP A 129 12.67 17.33 5.05
CA ASP A 129 12.03 17.56 3.74
C ASP A 129 12.99 17.55 2.54
N LYS A 130 14.23 17.11 2.71
CA LYS A 130 15.19 16.99 1.62
C LYS A 130 14.82 15.83 0.71
N ILE A 131 14.84 16.08 -0.61
CA ILE A 131 14.53 15.07 -1.62
C ILE A 131 15.64 14.01 -1.67
N LEU A 132 15.26 12.75 -1.45
CA LEU A 132 16.16 11.59 -1.45
C LEU A 132 16.14 10.81 -2.77
N SER A 133 15.15 11.02 -3.63
CA SER A 133 15.00 10.25 -4.88
C SER A 133 14.53 11.11 -6.04
N GLN A 134 14.71 10.59 -7.25
CA GLN A 134 13.95 11.05 -8.41
C GLN A 134 12.44 10.79 -8.20
N VAL A 135 11.62 11.41 -9.05
CA VAL A 135 10.17 11.13 -9.08
C VAL A 135 9.94 9.75 -9.70
N TYR A 136 9.27 8.87 -8.98
CA TYR A 136 8.82 7.58 -9.48
C TYR A 136 7.52 7.75 -10.27
N LYS A 137 7.64 7.83 -11.58
CA LYS A 137 6.51 7.88 -12.52
C LYS A 137 6.09 6.47 -12.92
N HIS A 138 4.83 6.35 -13.34
CA HIS A 138 4.26 5.07 -13.78
C HIS A 138 3.55 5.24 -15.14
N PRO A 139 3.30 4.13 -15.89
CA PRO A 139 2.40 4.19 -17.04
C PRO A 139 1.03 4.76 -16.63
N LYS A 140 0.45 5.62 -17.48
CA LYS A 140 -0.86 6.24 -17.22
C LYS A 140 -1.95 5.20 -16.99
N HIS A 141 -1.93 4.14 -17.79
CA HIS A 141 -2.81 2.98 -17.69
C HIS A 141 -1.96 1.73 -17.52
N GLU A 142 -2.05 1.08 -16.38
CA GLU A 142 -1.26 -0.12 -16.08
C GLU A 142 -2.14 -1.20 -15.43
N LYS A 143 -2.08 -2.44 -15.92
CA LYS A 143 -2.74 -3.56 -15.23
C LYS A 143 -2.12 -3.75 -13.85
N ALA A 144 -2.94 -4.04 -12.85
CA ALA A 144 -2.46 -4.27 -11.50
C ALA A 144 -1.42 -5.39 -11.41
N THR A 145 -1.56 -6.45 -12.21
CA THR A 145 -0.59 -7.56 -12.30
C THR A 145 0.76 -7.13 -12.89
N ASP A 146 0.75 -6.28 -13.93
CA ASP A 146 1.98 -5.77 -14.55
C ASP A 146 2.74 -4.86 -13.59
N PHE A 147 2.00 -3.94 -12.91
CA PHE A 147 2.55 -3.11 -11.85
C PHE A 147 3.16 -3.96 -10.73
N PHE A 148 2.43 -4.97 -10.25
CA PHE A 148 2.88 -5.89 -9.23
C PHE A 148 4.24 -6.52 -9.61
N CYS A 149 4.32 -7.11 -10.80
CA CYS A 149 5.56 -7.71 -11.27
C CYS A 149 6.70 -6.71 -11.43
N ARG A 150 6.40 -5.48 -11.86
CA ARG A 150 7.37 -4.40 -11.99
C ARG A 150 7.91 -3.96 -10.62
N LYS A 151 7.04 -3.80 -9.61
CA LYS A 151 7.42 -3.48 -8.23
C LYS A 151 8.30 -4.58 -7.63
N PHE A 152 7.84 -5.82 -7.63
CA PHE A 152 8.53 -6.94 -6.98
C PHE A 152 9.77 -7.44 -7.74
N SER A 153 10.00 -6.95 -8.96
CA SER A 153 11.29 -7.09 -9.67
C SER A 153 12.25 -5.92 -9.44
N GLY A 154 11.94 -5.01 -8.51
CA GLY A 154 12.81 -3.89 -8.13
C GLY A 154 12.86 -2.73 -9.14
N LYS A 155 11.93 -2.66 -10.10
CA LYS A 155 11.92 -1.63 -11.14
C LYS A 155 11.15 -0.36 -10.74
N THR A 156 10.40 -0.41 -9.65
CA THR A 156 9.69 0.71 -9.07
C THR A 156 9.42 0.45 -7.60
N ARG A 157 8.86 1.43 -6.91
CA ARG A 157 8.40 1.35 -5.53
C ARG A 157 6.91 1.64 -5.43
N SER A 158 6.35 1.47 -4.24
CA SER A 158 4.99 1.85 -3.90
C SER A 158 4.86 2.11 -2.40
N SER A 159 3.88 2.93 -2.04
CA SER A 159 3.48 3.25 -0.67
C SER A 159 1.96 3.42 -0.62
N LEU A 160 1.36 3.19 0.53
CA LEU A 160 -0.10 3.33 0.71
C LEU A 160 -0.60 4.73 0.35
N SER A 161 0.13 5.78 0.76
CA SER A 161 -0.26 7.18 0.57
C SER A 161 -0.28 7.66 -0.89
N GLU A 162 0.10 6.84 -1.87
CA GLU A 162 0.03 7.21 -3.29
C GLU A 162 -1.29 6.80 -3.96
N TYR A 163 -2.16 6.05 -3.24
CA TYR A 163 -3.37 5.48 -3.81
C TYR A 163 -4.63 6.17 -3.33
N ILE A 164 -5.53 6.41 -4.28
CA ILE A 164 -6.94 6.72 -4.04
C ILE A 164 -7.76 5.54 -4.60
N PHE A 165 -8.72 5.05 -3.87
CA PHE A 165 -9.58 3.94 -4.28
C PHE A 165 -11.05 4.24 -4.01
N LYS A 166 -11.92 3.62 -4.78
CA LYS A 166 -13.35 3.71 -4.54
C LYS A 166 -13.72 3.07 -3.19
N LYS A 167 -14.56 3.75 -2.41
CA LYS A 167 -15.03 3.23 -1.12
C LYS A 167 -15.76 1.88 -1.26
N GLU A 168 -16.49 1.66 -2.37
CA GLU A 168 -17.22 0.43 -2.64
C GLU A 168 -16.31 -0.80 -2.74
N VAL A 169 -15.13 -0.69 -3.38
CA VAL A 169 -14.20 -1.82 -3.47
C VAL A 169 -13.55 -2.11 -2.11
N TYR A 170 -13.26 -1.08 -1.33
CA TYR A 170 -12.81 -1.28 0.05
C TYR A 170 -13.88 -1.99 0.89
N VAL A 171 -15.16 -1.62 0.79
CA VAL A 171 -16.25 -2.28 1.50
C VAL A 171 -16.35 -3.76 1.13
N THR A 172 -16.12 -4.08 -0.14
CA THR A 172 -16.20 -5.45 -0.68
C THR A 172 -15.01 -6.32 -0.24
N TYR A 173 -13.80 -5.82 -0.35
CA TYR A 173 -12.58 -6.63 -0.19
C TYR A 173 -11.91 -6.46 1.15
N ARG A 174 -12.00 -5.28 1.80
CA ARG A 174 -11.26 -4.91 2.99
C ARG A 174 -9.74 -5.05 2.82
N PHE A 175 -8.96 -4.67 3.81
CA PHE A 175 -7.53 -4.95 3.81
C PHE A 175 -7.25 -6.36 4.30
N THR A 176 -6.38 -7.10 3.61
CA THR A 176 -5.89 -8.39 4.11
C THR A 176 -4.88 -8.16 5.24
N TYR A 177 -5.08 -8.89 6.34
CA TYR A 177 -4.26 -8.79 7.54
C TYR A 177 -2.94 -9.54 7.38
N TYR A 178 -1.84 -8.78 7.33
CA TYR A 178 -0.49 -9.32 7.45
C TYR A 178 0.24 -8.66 8.64
N PRO A 179 1.22 -9.34 9.26
CA PRO A 179 2.04 -8.73 10.33
C PRO A 179 2.57 -7.36 9.91
N LEU A 180 2.49 -6.37 10.80
CA LEU A 180 2.89 -4.98 10.55
C LEU A 180 2.18 -4.29 9.37
N ALA A 181 1.05 -4.80 8.90
CA ALA A 181 0.41 -4.40 7.63
C ALA A 181 1.36 -4.50 6.40
N TRP A 182 2.49 -5.21 6.52
CA TRP A 182 3.50 -5.31 5.48
C TRP A 182 2.95 -6.10 4.29
N HIS A 183 2.87 -5.48 3.11
CA HIS A 183 2.19 -5.95 1.89
C HIS A 183 0.65 -5.94 1.93
N SER A 184 0.01 -5.39 2.95
CA SER A 184 -1.46 -5.28 2.96
C SER A 184 -1.96 -4.26 1.94
N ASP A 185 -1.22 -3.18 1.73
CA ASP A 185 -1.42 -2.22 0.65
C ASP A 185 -1.22 -2.84 -0.74
N ASP A 186 -0.21 -3.69 -0.91
CA ASP A 186 0.04 -4.40 -2.17
C ASP A 186 -1.11 -5.35 -2.54
N MET A 187 -1.62 -6.09 -1.57
CA MET A 187 -2.77 -6.96 -1.77
C MET A 187 -4.03 -6.14 -2.06
N ALA A 188 -4.24 -5.04 -1.33
CA ALA A 188 -5.39 -4.16 -1.51
C ALA A 188 -5.41 -3.56 -2.93
N VAL A 189 -4.28 -3.05 -3.44
CA VAL A 189 -4.19 -2.52 -4.81
C VAL A 189 -4.57 -3.58 -5.84
N LEU A 190 -4.13 -4.83 -5.68
CA LEU A 190 -4.46 -5.94 -6.57
C LEU A 190 -5.96 -6.31 -6.50
N GLU A 191 -6.54 -6.32 -5.29
CA GLU A 191 -7.94 -6.68 -5.08
C GLU A 191 -8.89 -5.54 -5.47
N PHE A 192 -8.61 -4.32 -5.04
CA PHE A 192 -9.44 -3.15 -5.32
C PHE A 192 -9.48 -2.79 -6.81
N SER A 193 -8.41 -3.10 -7.54
CA SER A 193 -8.41 -2.93 -9.00
C SER A 193 -9.36 -3.89 -9.72
N GLU A 194 -9.81 -4.99 -9.09
CA GLU A 194 -10.68 -6.01 -9.72
C GLU A 194 -10.14 -6.51 -11.07
N ASN A 195 -8.83 -6.65 -11.19
CA ASN A 195 -8.14 -6.99 -12.44
C ASN A 195 -8.32 -5.95 -13.57
N LYS A 196 -8.81 -4.75 -13.24
CA LYS A 196 -8.89 -3.60 -14.14
C LYS A 196 -7.56 -2.83 -14.17
N ILE A 197 -7.57 -1.72 -14.83
CA ILE A 197 -6.43 -0.81 -14.94
C ILE A 197 -6.30 0.03 -13.66
N ILE A 198 -5.09 0.22 -13.17
CA ILE A 198 -4.72 1.30 -12.26
C ILE A 198 -4.50 2.54 -13.13
N PHE A 199 -5.25 3.61 -12.86
CA PHE A 199 -5.05 4.91 -13.50
C PHE A 199 -3.95 5.68 -12.77
N THR A 200 -3.00 6.28 -13.49
CA THR A 200 -1.90 7.02 -12.86
C THR A 200 -1.91 8.49 -13.22
N ILE A 201 -1.80 9.34 -12.21
CA ILE A 201 -1.60 10.79 -12.30
C ILE A 201 -0.10 11.04 -12.07
N ASN A 202 0.61 11.52 -13.09
CA ASN A 202 2.02 11.87 -13.02
C ASN A 202 2.27 13.39 -12.98
N GLU A 203 1.23 14.17 -13.09
CA GLU A 203 1.21 15.64 -13.12
C GLU A 203 1.32 16.23 -11.71
N SER A 204 1.01 15.40 -10.70
CA SER A 204 1.23 15.67 -9.29
C SER A 204 1.94 14.50 -8.61
N SER A 205 2.41 14.69 -7.38
CA SER A 205 3.10 13.64 -6.64
C SER A 205 2.85 13.70 -5.14
N VAL A 206 3.04 12.55 -4.49
CA VAL A 206 3.11 12.43 -3.03
C VAL A 206 4.57 12.33 -2.62
N LYS A 207 4.97 13.13 -1.63
CA LYS A 207 6.27 13.03 -0.97
C LYS A 207 6.14 12.03 0.18
N ILE A 208 6.82 10.92 0.04
CA ILE A 208 6.81 9.84 1.04
C ILE A 208 8.02 10.04 1.94
N ARG A 209 7.75 10.20 3.23
CA ARG A 209 8.82 10.38 4.21
C ARG A 209 9.46 9.06 4.60
N VAL A 210 10.79 9.05 4.59
CA VAL A 210 11.62 7.93 5.05
C VAL A 210 12.46 8.41 6.23
N SER A 211 12.08 7.97 7.42
CA SER A 211 12.77 8.30 8.66
C SER A 211 12.93 7.04 9.51
N GLU A 212 13.74 7.08 10.55
CA GLU A 212 13.85 6.00 11.55
C GLU A 212 12.52 5.76 12.27
N GLU A 213 11.67 6.79 12.35
CA GLU A 213 10.34 6.76 12.93
C GLU A 213 9.29 6.08 12.03
N SER A 214 9.57 5.93 10.72
CA SER A 214 8.63 5.31 9.79
C SER A 214 8.75 3.77 9.82
N LEU A 215 7.61 3.07 9.62
CA LEU A 215 7.60 1.61 9.54
C LEU A 215 8.50 1.09 8.40
N SER A 216 8.54 1.81 7.28
CA SER A 216 9.33 1.46 6.10
C SER A 216 10.83 1.58 6.35
N GLY A 217 11.27 2.60 7.09
CA GLY A 217 12.67 2.86 7.41
C GLY A 217 13.21 2.02 8.56
N SER A 218 12.33 1.49 9.42
CA SER A 218 12.73 0.72 10.59
C SER A 218 13.34 -0.64 10.22
N THR A 219 14.49 -0.96 10.84
CA THR A 219 15.19 -2.26 10.72
C THR A 219 14.86 -3.23 11.85
N PHE A 220 14.12 -2.80 12.87
CA PHE A 220 13.88 -3.63 14.07
C PHE A 220 12.95 -4.82 13.83
N ASN A 221 12.04 -4.75 12.85
CA ASN A 221 10.97 -5.74 12.63
C ASN A 221 11.23 -6.63 11.40
N ILE A 222 12.49 -7.00 11.15
CA ILE A 222 12.85 -7.80 9.95
C ILE A 222 12.19 -9.18 9.97
N ALA A 223 12.09 -9.82 11.14
CA ALA A 223 11.47 -11.15 11.27
C ALA A 223 9.98 -11.10 10.92
N GLU A 224 9.26 -10.12 11.44
CA GLU A 224 7.84 -9.90 11.17
C GLU A 224 7.59 -9.53 9.70
N LYS A 225 8.42 -8.67 9.11
CA LYS A 225 8.36 -8.34 7.68
C LYS A 225 8.58 -9.56 6.79
N ARG A 226 9.50 -10.47 7.14
CA ARG A 226 9.72 -11.74 6.42
C ARG A 226 8.52 -12.69 6.55
N LEU A 227 7.95 -12.76 7.75
CA LEU A 227 6.75 -13.57 8.00
C LEU A 227 5.57 -13.04 7.19
N ALA A 228 5.33 -11.73 7.20
CA ALA A 228 4.30 -11.07 6.39
C ALA A 228 4.48 -11.36 4.90
N ALA A 229 5.71 -11.25 4.38
CA ALA A 229 6.01 -11.57 3.00
C ALA A 229 5.69 -13.04 2.65
N SER A 230 5.96 -13.98 3.55
CA SER A 230 5.62 -15.40 3.32
C SER A 230 4.10 -15.63 3.26
N PHE A 231 3.31 -14.97 4.12
CA PHE A 231 1.85 -15.03 4.09
C PHE A 231 1.29 -14.38 2.83
N PHE A 232 1.80 -13.22 2.47
CA PHE A 232 1.40 -12.50 1.26
C PHE A 232 1.62 -13.34 -0.02
N TYR A 233 2.82 -13.90 -0.22
CA TYR A 233 3.07 -14.75 -1.39
C TYR A 233 2.30 -16.06 -1.35
N MET A 234 2.02 -16.61 -0.15
CA MET A 234 1.15 -17.79 -0.01
C MET A 234 -0.28 -17.47 -0.47
N ASP A 235 -0.83 -16.33 -0.09
CA ASP A 235 -2.17 -15.91 -0.52
C ASP A 235 -2.22 -15.64 -2.03
N LEU A 236 -1.21 -15.00 -2.59
CA LEU A 236 -1.10 -14.82 -4.04
C LEU A 236 -1.11 -16.14 -4.80
N VAL A 237 -0.30 -17.11 -4.37
CA VAL A 237 -0.22 -18.42 -5.03
C VAL A 237 -1.52 -19.21 -4.86
N ARG A 238 -2.15 -19.15 -3.71
CA ARG A 238 -3.39 -19.93 -3.44
C ARG A 238 -4.64 -19.29 -4.05
N LYS A 239 -4.74 -17.96 -4.03
CA LYS A 239 -6.00 -17.26 -4.32
C LYS A 239 -5.98 -16.46 -5.62
N LYS A 240 -4.81 -16.02 -6.08
CA LYS A 240 -4.68 -15.03 -7.16
C LYS A 240 -3.78 -15.48 -8.32
N LEU A 241 -3.16 -16.67 -8.26
CA LEU A 241 -2.19 -17.12 -9.26
C LEU A 241 -2.74 -17.10 -10.69
N SER A 242 -4.04 -17.36 -10.87
CA SER A 242 -4.71 -17.36 -12.16
C SER A 242 -4.76 -15.98 -12.85
N LEU A 243 -4.66 -14.88 -12.09
CA LEU A 243 -4.64 -13.51 -12.64
C LEU A 243 -3.36 -13.22 -13.44
N PHE A 244 -2.30 -13.94 -13.16
CA PHE A 244 -0.96 -13.71 -13.71
C PHE A 244 -0.70 -14.59 -14.94
N ASN A 245 0.11 -14.09 -15.86
CA ASN A 245 0.56 -14.90 -17.00
C ASN A 245 1.58 -15.97 -16.57
N LYS A 246 1.90 -16.91 -17.47
CA LYS A 246 2.77 -18.07 -17.16
C LYS A 246 4.14 -17.67 -16.60
N LYS A 247 4.77 -16.63 -17.13
CA LYS A 247 6.09 -16.15 -16.68
C LYS A 247 6.00 -15.54 -15.28
N GLU A 248 4.97 -14.76 -15.04
CA GLU A 248 4.70 -14.14 -13.76
C GLU A 248 4.33 -15.16 -12.68
N ARG A 249 3.54 -16.19 -13.02
CA ARG A 249 3.26 -17.31 -12.11
C ARG A 249 4.54 -17.99 -11.63
N LEU A 250 5.46 -18.29 -12.55
CA LEU A 250 6.74 -18.89 -12.19
C LEU A 250 7.59 -17.97 -11.30
N PHE A 251 7.54 -16.67 -11.53
CA PHE A 251 8.15 -15.68 -10.66
C PHE A 251 7.54 -15.72 -9.24
N LEU A 252 6.21 -15.73 -9.13
CA LEU A 252 5.51 -15.79 -7.84
C LEU A 252 5.81 -17.08 -7.07
N LEU A 253 5.86 -18.23 -7.76
CA LEU A 253 6.23 -19.51 -7.12
C LEU A 253 7.64 -19.45 -6.55
N TYR A 254 8.58 -18.82 -7.27
CA TYR A 254 9.93 -18.63 -6.77
C TYR A 254 9.97 -17.68 -5.56
N GLN A 255 9.22 -16.56 -5.62
CA GLN A 255 9.13 -15.61 -4.50
C GLN A 255 8.54 -16.25 -3.24
N LEU A 256 7.51 -17.09 -3.38
CA LEU A 256 6.95 -17.84 -2.26
C LEU A 256 8.00 -18.74 -1.62
N GLU A 257 8.68 -19.55 -2.42
CA GLU A 257 9.75 -20.46 -1.95
C GLU A 257 10.85 -19.67 -1.22
N ASP A 258 11.33 -18.58 -1.80
CA ASP A 258 12.38 -17.73 -1.26
C ASP A 258 11.96 -17.03 0.04
N SER A 259 10.74 -16.47 0.09
CA SER A 259 10.22 -15.78 1.27
C SER A 259 10.11 -16.71 2.49
N ILE A 260 9.67 -17.97 2.29
CA ILE A 260 9.60 -18.95 3.37
C ILE A 260 11.00 -19.32 3.84
N LYS A 261 11.92 -19.60 2.90
CA LYS A 261 13.31 -20.00 3.22
C LYS A 261 14.10 -18.92 3.98
N LYS A 262 13.74 -17.66 3.83
CA LYS A 262 14.33 -16.54 4.62
C LYS A 262 13.96 -16.59 6.09
N SER A 263 12.93 -17.35 6.47
CA SER A 263 12.42 -17.44 7.85
C SER A 263 12.55 -18.85 8.42
N ARG A 264 12.33 -19.89 7.63
CA ARG A 264 12.33 -21.31 8.05
C ARG A 264 12.43 -22.26 6.85
N LYS A 265 12.56 -23.55 7.12
CA LYS A 265 12.40 -24.59 6.08
C LYS A 265 10.94 -24.71 5.65
N LEU A 266 10.70 -25.07 4.38
CA LEU A 266 9.38 -25.40 3.88
C LEU A 266 8.89 -26.71 4.51
N ASP A 267 7.60 -26.76 4.81
CA ASP A 267 6.92 -27.98 5.24
C ASP A 267 6.46 -28.84 4.05
N PHE A 268 5.94 -30.05 4.36
CA PHE A 268 5.46 -30.95 3.32
C PHE A 268 4.29 -30.39 2.50
N LYS A 269 3.38 -29.62 3.13
CA LYS A 269 2.22 -29.03 2.46
C LYS A 269 2.65 -27.96 1.49
N GLU A 270 3.65 -27.17 1.85
CA GLU A 270 4.21 -26.10 1.03
C GLU A 270 4.97 -26.67 -0.19
N TRP A 271 5.77 -27.72 0.04
CA TRP A 271 6.43 -28.44 -1.05
C TRP A 271 5.41 -29.09 -2.01
N SER A 272 4.35 -29.68 -1.48
CA SER A 272 3.28 -30.27 -2.28
C SER A 272 2.54 -29.22 -3.12
N LEU A 273 2.19 -28.07 -2.52
CA LEU A 273 1.57 -26.94 -3.23
C LEU A 273 2.48 -26.44 -4.38
N LEU A 274 3.74 -26.19 -4.08
CA LEU A 274 4.71 -25.73 -5.08
C LEU A 274 4.88 -26.74 -6.20
N SER A 275 5.00 -28.04 -5.86
CA SER A 275 5.13 -29.12 -6.84
C SER A 275 3.94 -29.13 -7.81
N LYS A 276 2.72 -29.09 -7.27
CA LYS A 276 1.49 -29.00 -8.07
C LYS A 276 1.52 -27.78 -8.99
N CYS A 277 1.79 -26.60 -8.45
CA CYS A 277 1.79 -25.36 -9.22
C CYS A 277 2.89 -25.34 -10.30
N TYR A 278 4.10 -25.88 -10.04
CA TYR A 278 5.15 -25.99 -11.05
C TYR A 278 4.79 -26.97 -12.18
N ILE A 279 4.09 -28.06 -11.86
CA ILE A 279 3.60 -29.03 -12.86
C ILE A 279 2.51 -28.40 -13.73
N GLU A 280 1.53 -27.74 -13.12
CA GLU A 280 0.44 -27.05 -13.85
C GLU A 280 0.94 -25.92 -14.75
N ASN A 281 1.99 -25.23 -14.33
CA ASN A 281 2.65 -24.17 -15.10
C ASN A 281 3.91 -24.67 -15.80
N PHE A 282 3.89 -25.91 -16.28
CA PHE A 282 5.07 -26.61 -16.79
C PHE A 282 5.94 -25.76 -17.73
N SER A 283 7.21 -25.63 -17.34
CA SER A 283 8.31 -25.08 -18.15
C SER A 283 9.55 -25.91 -17.78
N PRO A 284 10.22 -26.58 -18.74
CA PRO A 284 11.25 -27.58 -18.41
C PRO A 284 12.34 -27.06 -17.47
N ILE A 285 12.93 -25.92 -17.79
CA ILE A 285 14.03 -25.35 -16.99
C ILE A 285 13.62 -24.96 -15.57
N PRO A 286 12.52 -24.19 -15.34
CA PRO A 286 12.03 -23.90 -13.99
C PRO A 286 11.70 -25.16 -13.18
N VAL A 287 11.07 -26.18 -13.80
CA VAL A 287 10.73 -27.43 -13.11
C VAL A 287 11.99 -28.18 -12.69
N LEU A 288 13.00 -28.31 -13.57
CA LEU A 288 14.28 -28.95 -13.23
C LEU A 288 15.01 -28.20 -12.10
N LYS A 289 15.03 -26.87 -12.14
CA LYS A 289 15.62 -26.05 -11.08
C LYS A 289 14.85 -26.23 -9.76
N PHE A 290 13.53 -26.31 -9.78
CA PHE A 290 12.70 -26.57 -8.62
C PHE A 290 12.98 -27.98 -8.06
N THR A 291 12.96 -29.03 -8.87
CA THR A 291 13.25 -30.41 -8.47
C THR A 291 14.62 -30.52 -7.79
N ARG A 292 15.64 -29.87 -8.36
CA ARG A 292 16.98 -29.82 -7.74
C ARG A 292 16.92 -29.18 -6.35
N ARG A 293 16.24 -28.03 -6.17
CA ARG A 293 16.11 -27.36 -4.85
C ARG A 293 15.34 -28.20 -3.85
N PHE A 294 14.30 -28.91 -4.32
CA PHE A 294 13.54 -29.86 -3.51
C PHE A 294 14.43 -30.96 -2.98
N ILE A 295 15.19 -31.66 -3.85
CA ILE A 295 16.11 -32.74 -3.44
C ILE A 295 17.14 -32.22 -2.44
N ILE A 296 17.79 -31.08 -2.71
CA ILE A 296 18.80 -30.50 -1.82
C ILE A 296 18.21 -30.16 -0.45
N SER A 297 16.92 -29.80 -0.34
CA SER A 297 16.29 -29.46 0.95
C SER A 297 16.23 -30.63 1.94
N PHE A 298 16.38 -31.86 1.48
CA PHE A 298 16.44 -33.06 2.34
C PHE A 298 17.87 -33.48 2.73
N THR A 299 18.89 -32.91 2.11
CA THR A 299 20.31 -33.21 2.37
C THR A 299 20.99 -32.17 3.26
N GLN A 300 20.29 -31.08 3.60
CA GLN A 300 20.68 -30.02 4.56
C GLN A 300 19.74 -30.00 5.76
#